data_d917537a4b5ee3281dcc980653c858a3
#
_entry.id   d917537a4b5ee3281dcc980653c858a3
#
_cell.length_a   1.000
_cell.length_b   1.000
_cell.length_c   1.000
_cell.angle_alpha   90.00
_cell.angle_beta   90.00
_cell.angle_gamma   90.00
#
_symmetry.space_group_name_H-M   'P 1'
#
loop_
_entity.id
_entity.type
_entity.pdbx_description
1 polymer ?
#
loop_
_entity_poly.entity_id
_entity_poly.type
_entity_poly.pdbx_seq_one_letter_code
_entity_poly.pdbx_strand_id
1 'polypeptide(L)'
;MKLSKKSLLVVSVMLFALFFGAGNLIFPPFLGQNAGENTLPAMIGFLATAVVLPVLGVVVVARFDGLEKLGKQVGARFALVFTVLIYLSIGPGLGIPRAASVPFEMAVAPYLPEGSNPALWMAAYSLGFFLIALWLCLNPGKLVDRIGRGLTPALLALLTLLFVSFLSRGETSVAAAQGGYQEAALLKGFTEGYNTMDTIAALNFGLVISATLGTFGLTEKKDKMRYTILAGVLAGTILAVVYAMLSYMGMCSSGVYPVQENGAWTLRCIVYQVFGGTGAVLLAAIFTLACLTTCVGLINSISQYFSTLFRKISYRAWVYIITFFSFLVCNLGLSMILSISIPILNAIYPVSIVLILLGLSHDLWKGNRFAYPMTVAGTAAVSIAFALGDAGLPLGVLGQLLHSLPLYRLGFGWVCVAAGMLLLSFGANALLRRAHAAEECVTQ
;
A
#
# COMPACT_ATOMS: atom_id res chain seq x y z
N MET A 1 15.45 24.73 11.82
CA MET A 1 16.72 24.23 11.25
C MET A 1 16.47 23.78 9.80
N LYS A 2 17.40 24.07 8.84
CA LYS A 2 17.19 23.65 7.44
C LYS A 2 17.88 22.31 7.19
N LEU A 3 17.13 21.33 6.67
CA LEU A 3 17.69 20.06 6.21
C LEU A 3 18.51 20.30 4.94
N SER A 4 19.67 19.63 4.80
CA SER A 4 20.45 19.71 3.56
C SER A 4 19.68 19.06 2.40
N LYS A 5 19.89 19.55 1.17
CA LYS A 5 19.28 18.93 -0.05
C LYS A 5 19.64 17.45 -0.17
N LYS A 6 20.88 17.09 0.19
CA LYS A 6 21.37 15.70 0.20
C LYS A 6 20.62 14.84 1.21
N SER A 7 20.41 15.34 2.43
CA SER A 7 19.65 14.61 3.46
C SER A 7 18.18 14.46 3.07
N LEU A 8 17.56 15.50 2.48
CA LEU A 8 16.18 15.41 1.98
C LEU A 8 16.07 14.34 0.88
N LEU A 9 17.00 14.33 -0.07
CA LEU A 9 17.01 13.31 -1.13
C LEU A 9 17.12 11.89 -0.55
N VAL A 10 18.03 11.68 0.41
CA VAL A 10 18.19 10.37 1.07
C VAL A 10 16.89 9.92 1.77
N VAL A 11 16.21 10.83 2.49
CA VAL A 11 14.93 10.52 3.14
C VAL A 11 13.84 10.22 2.10
N SER A 12 13.81 10.97 0.99
CA SER A 12 12.84 10.76 -0.09
C SER A 12 13.04 9.41 -0.78
N VAL A 13 14.28 9.06 -1.10
CA VAL A 13 14.66 7.77 -1.71
C VAL A 13 14.40 6.62 -0.74
N MET A 14 14.63 6.82 0.57
CA MET A 14 14.24 5.84 1.59
C MET A 14 12.72 5.64 1.63
N LEU A 15 11.94 6.73 1.61
CA LEU A 15 10.47 6.65 1.62
C LEU A 15 9.95 5.95 0.35
N PHE A 16 10.51 6.26 -0.82
CA PHE A 16 10.23 5.52 -2.06
C PHE A 16 10.47 4.01 -1.84
N ALA A 17 11.62 3.62 -1.29
CA ALA A 17 11.96 2.22 -1.09
C ALA A 17 11.08 1.50 -0.06
N LEU A 18 10.56 2.22 0.93
CA LEU A 18 9.61 1.67 1.89
C LEU A 18 8.28 1.33 1.21
N PHE A 19 7.84 2.14 0.24
CA PHE A 19 6.65 1.87 -0.56
C PHE A 19 6.91 0.81 -1.62
N PHE A 20 8.01 0.93 -2.36
CA PHE A 20 8.24 0.16 -3.57
C PHE A 20 8.60 -1.31 -3.29
N GLY A 21 7.59 -2.15 -3.24
CA GLY A 21 7.68 -3.59 -2.98
C GLY A 21 7.13 -4.46 -4.11
N ALA A 22 6.73 -5.68 -3.76
CA ALA A 22 6.22 -6.67 -4.71
C ALA A 22 5.04 -6.16 -5.55
N GLY A 23 4.04 -5.55 -4.89
CA GLY A 23 2.86 -5.04 -5.58
C GLY A 23 3.18 -3.98 -6.62
N ASN A 24 4.10 -3.09 -6.28
CA ASN A 24 4.53 -1.98 -7.12
C ASN A 24 5.26 -2.40 -8.39
N LEU A 25 5.81 -3.61 -8.40
CA LEU A 25 6.41 -4.22 -9.59
C LEU A 25 5.38 -4.93 -10.46
N ILE A 26 4.34 -5.54 -9.87
CA ILE A 26 3.44 -6.42 -10.62
C ILE A 26 2.18 -5.71 -11.14
N PHE A 27 1.60 -4.78 -10.37
CA PHE A 27 0.33 -4.16 -10.77
C PHE A 27 0.44 -3.15 -11.93
N PRO A 28 1.46 -2.28 -12.03
CA PRO A 28 1.57 -1.35 -13.15
C PRO A 28 1.73 -2.04 -14.53
N PRO A 29 2.61 -3.03 -14.74
CA PRO A 29 2.68 -3.71 -16.03
C PRO A 29 1.41 -4.50 -16.33
N PHE A 30 0.74 -5.09 -15.34
CA PHE A 30 -0.52 -5.79 -15.51
C PHE A 30 -1.65 -4.85 -15.92
N LEU A 31 -1.73 -3.66 -15.28
CA LEU A 31 -2.64 -2.60 -15.69
C LEU A 31 -2.41 -2.22 -17.14
N GLY A 32 -1.16 -1.95 -17.53
CA GLY A 32 -0.81 -1.60 -18.91
C GLY A 32 -1.22 -2.67 -19.91
N GLN A 33 -0.97 -3.94 -19.58
CA GLN A 33 -1.33 -5.07 -20.45
C GLN A 33 -2.84 -5.22 -20.62
N ASN A 34 -3.63 -5.07 -19.56
CA ASN A 34 -5.08 -5.19 -19.61
C ASN A 34 -5.78 -3.96 -20.18
N ALA A 35 -5.27 -2.77 -19.86
CA ALA A 35 -5.85 -1.51 -20.31
C ALA A 35 -5.52 -1.20 -21.78
N GLY A 36 -4.42 -1.74 -22.31
CA GLY A 36 -4.07 -1.54 -23.72
C GLY A 36 -4.12 -0.06 -24.12
N GLU A 37 -4.95 0.27 -25.10
CA GLU A 37 -5.18 1.66 -25.57
C GLU A 37 -5.71 2.60 -24.49
N ASN A 38 -6.41 2.08 -23.45
CA ASN A 38 -6.96 2.84 -22.33
C ASN A 38 -5.98 2.95 -21.14
N THR A 39 -4.68 2.66 -21.34
CA THR A 39 -3.67 2.72 -20.25
C THR A 39 -3.56 4.10 -19.62
N LEU A 40 -3.66 5.19 -20.39
CA LEU A 40 -3.53 6.54 -19.83
C LEU A 40 -4.62 6.89 -18.80
N PRO A 41 -5.94 6.77 -19.09
CA PRO A 41 -6.96 7.01 -18.08
C PRO A 41 -6.86 6.00 -16.90
N ALA A 42 -6.55 4.73 -17.16
CA ALA A 42 -6.34 3.75 -16.10
C ALA A 42 -5.19 4.15 -15.17
N MET A 43 -4.09 4.63 -15.73
CA MET A 43 -2.91 5.07 -14.99
C MET A 43 -3.17 6.30 -14.14
N ILE A 44 -3.99 7.26 -14.60
CA ILE A 44 -4.41 8.43 -13.81
C ILE A 44 -5.15 7.95 -12.55
N GLY A 45 -6.10 7.02 -12.69
CA GLY A 45 -6.80 6.43 -11.55
C GLY A 45 -5.87 5.67 -10.62
N PHE A 46 -4.97 4.88 -11.16
CA PHE A 46 -3.98 4.12 -10.39
C PHE A 46 -3.05 5.04 -9.59
N LEU A 47 -2.53 6.09 -10.18
CA LEU A 47 -1.65 7.06 -9.49
C LEU A 47 -2.37 7.79 -8.36
N ALA A 48 -3.68 8.01 -8.46
CA ALA A 48 -4.45 8.61 -7.38
C ALA A 48 -4.38 7.78 -6.10
N THR A 49 -4.46 6.45 -6.20
CA THR A 49 -4.45 5.53 -5.05
C THR A 49 -3.07 4.99 -4.69
N ALA A 50 -2.22 4.77 -5.67
CA ALA A 50 -0.90 4.20 -5.45
C ALA A 50 0.21 5.26 -5.22
N VAL A 51 -0.08 6.56 -5.43
CA VAL A 51 0.90 7.64 -5.21
C VAL A 51 0.30 8.77 -4.39
N VAL A 52 -0.80 9.38 -4.86
CA VAL A 52 -1.34 10.58 -4.20
C VAL A 52 -1.85 10.26 -2.79
N LEU A 53 -2.69 9.25 -2.64
CA LEU A 53 -3.22 8.85 -1.33
C LEU A 53 -2.12 8.41 -0.34
N PRO A 54 -1.10 7.61 -0.71
CA PRO A 54 0.03 7.32 0.17
C PRO A 54 0.77 8.56 0.65
N VAL A 55 1.08 9.50 -0.25
CA VAL A 55 1.74 10.76 0.14
C VAL A 55 0.87 11.53 1.14
N LEU A 56 -0.43 11.67 0.87
CA LEU A 56 -1.38 12.30 1.78
C LEU A 56 -1.50 11.54 3.10
N GLY A 57 -1.48 10.22 3.08
CA GLY A 57 -1.49 9.36 4.27
C GLY A 57 -0.30 9.61 5.19
N VAL A 58 0.92 9.66 4.63
CA VAL A 58 2.14 10.00 5.40
C VAL A 58 2.02 11.38 6.05
N VAL A 59 1.51 12.37 5.30
CA VAL A 59 1.33 13.74 5.80
C VAL A 59 0.33 13.79 6.94
N VAL A 60 -0.81 13.13 6.80
CA VAL A 60 -1.86 13.10 7.84
C VAL A 60 -1.38 12.40 9.09
N VAL A 61 -0.74 11.24 8.97
CA VAL A 61 -0.21 10.51 10.12
C VAL A 61 0.88 11.31 10.83
N ALA A 62 1.74 12.01 10.10
CA ALA A 62 2.73 12.92 10.69
C ALA A 62 2.06 14.11 11.40
N ARG A 63 0.95 14.66 10.84
CA ARG A 63 0.17 15.76 11.46
C ARG A 63 -0.43 15.36 12.81
N PHE A 64 -0.93 14.13 12.93
CA PHE A 64 -1.56 13.61 14.14
C PHE A 64 -0.60 12.88 15.08
N ASP A 65 0.71 12.84 14.78
CA ASP A 65 1.71 12.09 15.52
C ASP A 65 1.35 10.60 15.67
N GLY A 66 0.83 10.00 14.61
CA GLY A 66 0.55 8.58 14.50
C GLY A 66 -0.87 8.21 14.10
N LEU A 67 -1.02 7.01 13.51
CA LEU A 67 -2.31 6.45 13.10
C LEU A 67 -3.28 6.29 14.28
N GLU A 68 -2.79 5.86 15.45
CA GLU A 68 -3.62 5.70 16.65
C GLU A 68 -4.25 7.02 17.09
N LYS A 69 -3.49 8.13 17.07
CA LYS A 69 -4.03 9.44 17.44
C LYS A 69 -5.03 9.96 16.41
N LEU A 70 -4.80 9.68 15.12
CA LEU A 70 -5.78 9.96 14.07
C LEU A 70 -7.06 9.13 14.28
N GLY A 71 -6.94 7.84 14.56
CA GLY A 71 -8.06 6.95 14.84
C GLY A 71 -8.86 7.34 16.10
N LYS A 72 -8.23 7.98 17.10
CA LYS A 72 -8.90 8.50 18.30
C LYS A 72 -9.94 9.58 18.00
N GLN A 73 -9.87 10.23 16.81
CA GLN A 73 -10.93 11.15 16.36
C GLN A 73 -12.25 10.42 16.11
N VAL A 74 -12.21 9.12 15.79
CA VAL A 74 -13.38 8.25 15.67
C VAL A 74 -13.78 7.71 17.05
N GLY A 75 -12.80 7.21 17.82
CA GLY A 75 -13.01 6.67 19.16
C GLY A 75 -11.83 5.81 19.60
N ALA A 76 -11.64 5.66 20.91
CA ALA A 76 -10.48 4.95 21.48
C ALA A 76 -10.42 3.46 21.07
N ARG A 77 -11.57 2.77 21.08
CA ARG A 77 -11.65 1.34 20.66
C ARG A 77 -11.35 1.18 19.17
N PHE A 78 -11.93 2.05 18.33
CA PHE A 78 -11.65 2.06 16.90
C PHE A 78 -10.17 2.28 16.63
N ALA A 79 -9.56 3.26 17.29
CA ALA A 79 -8.14 3.58 17.14
C ALA A 79 -7.25 2.35 17.36
N LEU A 80 -7.45 1.65 18.47
CA LEU A 80 -6.67 0.45 18.77
C LEU A 80 -6.91 -0.66 17.76
N VAL A 81 -8.18 -1.04 17.53
CA VAL A 81 -8.54 -2.15 16.63
C VAL A 81 -8.07 -1.87 15.21
N PHE A 82 -8.37 -0.69 14.68
CA PHE A 82 -8.00 -0.33 13.31
C PHE A 82 -6.49 -0.24 13.12
N THR A 83 -5.77 0.35 14.08
CA THR A 83 -4.31 0.42 14.01
C THR A 83 -3.69 -0.99 14.03
N VAL A 84 -4.10 -1.86 14.95
CA VAL A 84 -3.63 -3.25 15.00
C VAL A 84 -3.97 -3.99 13.70
N LEU A 85 -5.19 -3.84 13.18
CA LEU A 85 -5.61 -4.45 11.92
C LEU A 85 -4.73 -4.01 10.74
N ILE A 86 -4.45 -2.71 10.61
CA ILE A 86 -3.56 -2.16 9.59
C ILE A 86 -2.15 -2.79 9.72
N TYR A 87 -1.57 -2.78 10.92
CA TYR A 87 -0.23 -3.30 11.13
C TYR A 87 -0.13 -4.81 10.90
N LEU A 88 -1.15 -5.57 11.26
CA LEU A 88 -1.19 -7.02 10.98
C LEU A 88 -1.40 -7.30 9.49
N SER A 89 -2.24 -6.52 8.80
CA SER A 89 -2.52 -6.71 7.37
C SER A 89 -1.30 -6.44 6.50
N ILE A 90 -0.66 -5.25 6.63
CA ILE A 90 0.55 -4.95 5.86
C ILE A 90 1.78 -5.70 6.36
N GLY A 91 1.73 -6.18 7.59
CA GLY A 91 2.79 -6.90 8.26
C GLY A 91 2.74 -8.41 8.00
N PRO A 92 2.73 -9.19 9.09
CA PRO A 92 2.88 -10.65 9.02
C PRO A 92 1.70 -11.37 8.35
N GLY A 93 0.54 -10.71 8.20
CA GLY A 93 -0.64 -11.32 7.58
C GLY A 93 -0.55 -11.39 6.06
N LEU A 94 -0.17 -10.31 5.39
CA LEU A 94 -0.27 -10.20 3.93
C LEU A 94 0.98 -9.59 3.29
N GLY A 95 1.40 -8.39 3.71
CA GLY A 95 2.42 -7.59 3.02
C GLY A 95 3.82 -8.20 3.07
N ILE A 96 4.29 -8.59 4.25
CA ILE A 96 5.62 -9.18 4.43
C ILE A 96 5.71 -10.57 3.79
N PRO A 97 4.75 -11.50 3.98
CA PRO A 97 4.74 -12.79 3.29
C PRO A 97 4.77 -12.65 1.76
N ARG A 98 3.98 -11.73 1.20
CA ARG A 98 3.97 -11.44 -0.24
C ARG A 98 5.32 -10.95 -0.74
N ALA A 99 6.05 -10.18 0.06
CA ALA A 99 7.38 -9.69 -0.30
C ALA A 99 8.42 -10.80 -0.48
N ALA A 100 8.24 -11.98 0.11
CA ALA A 100 9.14 -13.11 -0.10
C ALA A 100 8.58 -14.09 -1.15
N SER A 101 7.25 -14.30 -1.23
CA SER A 101 6.66 -15.24 -2.19
C SER A 101 6.76 -14.76 -3.63
N VAL A 102 6.58 -13.46 -3.91
CA VAL A 102 6.63 -12.92 -5.27
C VAL A 102 8.01 -13.11 -5.93
N PRO A 103 9.15 -12.75 -5.30
CA PRO A 103 10.46 -13.01 -5.90
C PRO A 103 10.73 -14.49 -6.15
N PHE A 104 10.27 -15.38 -5.27
CA PHE A 104 10.39 -16.81 -5.49
C PHE A 104 9.63 -17.26 -6.72
N GLU A 105 8.36 -16.94 -6.83
CA GLU A 105 7.49 -17.33 -7.95
C GLU A 105 7.99 -16.81 -9.30
N MET A 106 8.62 -15.62 -9.29
CA MET A 106 9.07 -14.98 -10.52
C MET A 106 10.47 -15.36 -10.96
N ALA A 107 11.36 -15.56 -10.03
CA ALA A 107 12.79 -15.67 -10.31
C ALA A 107 13.37 -17.06 -9.98
N VAL A 108 12.65 -17.90 -9.23
CA VAL A 108 13.13 -19.22 -8.82
C VAL A 108 12.23 -20.32 -9.34
N ALA A 109 10.94 -20.28 -9.06
CA ALA A 109 10.00 -21.35 -9.39
C ALA A 109 10.03 -21.80 -10.87
N PRO A 110 10.14 -20.91 -11.87
CA PRO A 110 10.16 -21.31 -13.28
C PRO A 110 11.41 -22.06 -13.74
N TYR A 111 12.46 -22.06 -12.92
CA TYR A 111 13.74 -22.69 -13.23
C TYR A 111 14.03 -23.90 -12.34
N LEU A 112 13.03 -24.35 -11.57
CA LEU A 112 13.17 -25.54 -10.75
C LEU A 112 13.32 -26.79 -11.63
N PRO A 113 14.15 -27.76 -11.23
CA PRO A 113 14.28 -29.03 -11.93
C PRO A 113 12.94 -29.78 -12.02
N GLU A 114 12.70 -30.46 -13.14
CA GLU A 114 11.52 -31.31 -13.31
C GLU A 114 11.45 -32.36 -12.18
N GLY A 115 10.25 -32.53 -11.60
CA GLY A 115 10.03 -33.47 -10.51
C GLY A 115 10.45 -32.95 -9.12
N SER A 116 11.00 -31.74 -9.02
CA SER A 116 11.30 -31.13 -7.72
C SER A 116 10.02 -30.73 -6.98
N ASN A 117 10.08 -30.74 -5.63
CA ASN A 117 8.96 -30.28 -4.80
C ASN A 117 9.01 -28.75 -4.65
N PRO A 118 8.09 -27.96 -5.29
CA PRO A 118 8.11 -26.49 -5.21
C PRO A 118 7.99 -25.94 -3.78
N ALA A 119 7.24 -26.63 -2.91
CA ALA A 119 7.05 -26.20 -1.53
C ALA A 119 8.37 -26.25 -0.72
N LEU A 120 9.22 -27.26 -0.97
CA LEU A 120 10.53 -27.35 -0.31
C LEU A 120 11.46 -26.22 -0.77
N TRP A 121 11.47 -25.92 -2.06
CA TRP A 121 12.24 -24.82 -2.62
C TRP A 121 11.75 -23.46 -2.12
N MET A 122 10.42 -23.28 -2.02
CA MET A 122 9.83 -22.09 -1.43
C MET A 122 10.25 -21.91 0.02
N ALA A 123 10.22 -22.98 0.82
CA ALA A 123 10.66 -22.95 2.22
C ALA A 123 12.15 -22.61 2.35
N ALA A 124 13.01 -23.19 1.50
CA ALA A 124 14.44 -22.89 1.51
C ALA A 124 14.73 -21.44 1.10
N TYR A 125 14.09 -20.96 0.02
CA TYR A 125 14.24 -19.58 -0.44
C TYR A 125 13.74 -18.58 0.60
N SER A 126 12.51 -18.76 1.10
CA SER A 126 11.92 -17.86 2.08
C SER A 126 12.69 -17.83 3.39
N LEU A 127 13.25 -18.97 3.83
CA LEU A 127 14.15 -19.02 4.97
C LEU A 127 15.37 -18.11 4.76
N GLY A 128 16.06 -18.24 3.63
CA GLY A 128 17.20 -17.37 3.28
C GLY A 128 16.82 -15.90 3.24
N PHE A 129 15.69 -15.57 2.57
CA PHE A 129 15.17 -14.21 2.48
C PHE A 129 14.89 -13.60 3.86
N PHE A 130 14.17 -14.34 4.72
CA PHE A 130 13.82 -13.86 6.05
C PHE A 130 15.00 -13.81 7.02
N LEU A 131 16.02 -14.67 6.88
CA LEU A 131 17.27 -14.56 7.65
C LEU A 131 18.02 -13.27 7.29
N ILE A 132 18.10 -12.91 6.01
CA ILE A 132 18.69 -11.64 5.56
C ILE A 132 17.87 -10.45 6.09
N ALA A 133 16.54 -10.49 5.95
CA ALA A 133 15.66 -9.47 6.47
C ALA A 133 15.81 -9.28 7.98
N LEU A 134 15.84 -10.39 8.74
CA LEU A 134 16.07 -10.40 10.18
C LEU A 134 17.40 -9.73 10.57
N TRP A 135 18.49 -10.12 9.91
CA TRP A 135 19.81 -9.53 10.15
C TRP A 135 19.82 -8.02 9.92
N LEU A 136 19.14 -7.54 8.87
CA LEU A 136 19.00 -6.11 8.58
C LEU A 136 18.17 -5.38 9.65
N CYS A 137 17.11 -6.02 10.17
CA CYS A 137 16.20 -5.44 11.15
C CYS A 137 16.77 -5.35 12.57
N LEU A 138 17.73 -6.19 12.94
CA LEU A 138 18.33 -6.16 14.27
C LEU A 138 19.14 -4.88 14.57
N ASN A 139 19.45 -4.06 13.53
CA ASN A 139 20.17 -2.80 13.65
C ASN A 139 19.39 -1.65 13.00
N PRO A 140 18.28 -1.18 13.59
CA PRO A 140 17.39 -0.20 12.97
C PRO A 140 18.03 1.16 12.71
N GLY A 141 19.06 1.55 13.49
CA GLY A 141 19.77 2.82 13.31
C GLY A 141 20.53 2.95 11.98
N LYS A 142 20.79 1.84 11.26
CA LYS A 142 21.44 1.83 9.95
C LYS A 142 20.46 1.73 8.77
N LEU A 143 19.15 1.77 9.03
CA LEU A 143 18.12 1.58 8.02
C LEU A 143 18.23 2.62 6.88
N VAL A 144 18.37 3.89 7.23
CA VAL A 144 18.50 5.01 6.26
C VAL A 144 19.69 4.81 5.33
N ASP A 145 20.83 4.41 5.89
CA ASP A 145 22.06 4.24 5.10
C ASP A 145 22.00 2.99 4.22
N ARG A 146 21.50 1.89 4.73
CA ARG A 146 21.41 0.62 3.98
C ARG A 146 20.37 0.69 2.86
N ILE A 147 19.17 1.18 3.15
CA ILE A 147 18.09 1.27 2.17
C ILE A 147 18.30 2.48 1.26
N GLY A 148 18.37 3.69 1.83
CA GLY A 148 18.34 4.93 1.05
C GLY A 148 19.61 5.21 0.25
N ARG A 149 20.80 4.77 0.72
CA ARG A 149 22.08 5.03 0.03
C ARG A 149 22.63 3.84 -0.74
N GLY A 150 22.18 2.63 -0.45
CA GLY A 150 22.69 1.39 -1.06
C GLY A 150 21.68 0.70 -1.97
N LEU A 151 20.71 0.03 -1.37
CA LEU A 151 19.81 -0.88 -2.09
C LEU A 151 18.91 -0.16 -3.10
N THR A 152 18.37 1.01 -2.75
CA THR A 152 17.41 1.72 -3.60
C THR A 152 18.04 2.32 -4.87
N PRO A 153 19.20 2.98 -4.83
CA PRO A 153 19.87 3.41 -6.07
C PRO A 153 20.19 2.25 -7.01
N ALA A 154 20.60 1.09 -6.48
CA ALA A 154 20.83 -0.10 -7.29
C ALA A 154 19.52 -0.59 -7.95
N LEU A 155 18.42 -0.64 -7.19
CA LEU A 155 17.11 -1.00 -7.72
C LEU A 155 16.66 -0.05 -8.84
N LEU A 156 16.76 1.27 -8.63
CA LEU A 156 16.39 2.26 -9.65
C LEU A 156 17.26 2.15 -10.91
N ALA A 157 18.56 1.88 -10.75
CA ALA A 157 19.45 1.64 -11.88
C ALA A 157 19.04 0.41 -12.69
N LEU A 158 18.69 -0.71 -12.02
CA LEU A 158 18.23 -1.94 -12.68
C LEU A 158 16.88 -1.74 -13.41
N LEU A 159 15.94 -1.00 -12.80
CA LEU A 159 14.66 -0.66 -13.44
C LEU A 159 14.85 0.25 -14.66
N THR A 160 15.75 1.22 -14.55
CA THR A 160 16.10 2.11 -15.67
C THR A 160 16.76 1.31 -16.80
N LEU A 161 17.69 0.41 -16.47
CA LEU A 161 18.33 -0.49 -17.44
C LEU A 161 17.28 -1.34 -18.16
N LEU A 162 16.35 -1.94 -17.43
CA LEU A 162 15.26 -2.73 -18.02
C LEU A 162 14.43 -1.88 -18.99
N PHE A 163 13.99 -0.69 -18.56
CA PHE A 163 13.16 0.18 -19.39
C PHE A 163 13.87 0.66 -20.66
N VAL A 164 15.11 1.13 -20.54
CA VAL A 164 15.91 1.57 -21.71
C VAL A 164 16.18 0.41 -22.68
N SER A 165 16.47 -0.78 -22.15
CA SER A 165 16.65 -1.97 -22.98
C SER A 165 15.35 -2.38 -23.68
N PHE A 166 14.21 -2.26 -23.02
CA PHE A 166 12.90 -2.50 -23.63
C PHE A 166 12.62 -1.53 -24.79
N LEU A 167 12.89 -0.24 -24.60
CA LEU A 167 12.73 0.76 -25.66
C LEU A 167 13.59 0.47 -26.89
N SER A 168 14.76 -0.16 -26.69
CA SER A 168 15.72 -0.43 -27.77
C SER A 168 15.46 -1.75 -28.50
N ARG A 169 14.90 -2.75 -27.83
CA ARG A 169 14.84 -4.14 -28.31
C ARG A 169 13.48 -4.80 -28.16
N GLY A 170 12.54 -4.16 -27.44
CA GLY A 170 11.23 -4.72 -27.21
C GLY A 170 10.36 -4.66 -28.46
N GLU A 171 9.68 -5.74 -28.78
CA GLU A 171 8.57 -5.72 -29.73
C GLU A 171 7.40 -5.00 -29.07
N THR A 172 6.73 -4.16 -29.84
CA THR A 172 5.64 -3.33 -29.32
C THR A 172 4.40 -3.49 -30.19
N SER A 173 3.30 -3.82 -29.54
CA SER A 173 1.96 -3.80 -30.13
C SER A 173 0.96 -3.50 -29.03
N VAL A 174 0.02 -2.61 -29.29
CA VAL A 174 -1.01 -2.21 -28.32
C VAL A 174 -2.32 -2.85 -28.74
N ALA A 175 -2.92 -3.62 -27.83
CA ALA A 175 -4.22 -4.23 -28.03
C ALA A 175 -5.35 -3.32 -27.51
N ALA A 176 -6.59 -3.63 -27.87
CA ALA A 176 -7.78 -3.05 -27.28
C ALA A 176 -7.86 -3.36 -25.78
N ALA A 177 -8.45 -2.45 -25.01
CA ALA A 177 -8.67 -2.61 -23.57
C ALA A 177 -9.54 -3.84 -23.28
N GLN A 178 -9.34 -4.49 -22.12
CA GLN A 178 -10.06 -5.68 -21.70
C GLN A 178 -10.81 -5.46 -20.38
N GLY A 179 -11.91 -6.23 -20.21
CA GLY A 179 -12.71 -6.22 -18.98
C GLY A 179 -13.17 -4.82 -18.58
N GLY A 180 -13.10 -4.49 -17.29
CA GLY A 180 -13.53 -3.20 -16.76
C GLY A 180 -12.75 -1.98 -17.27
N TYR A 181 -11.63 -2.19 -17.97
CA TYR A 181 -10.88 -1.09 -18.61
C TYR A 181 -11.53 -0.58 -19.91
N GLN A 182 -12.47 -1.31 -20.49
CA GLN A 182 -13.22 -0.89 -21.67
C GLN A 182 -14.21 0.24 -21.31
N GLU A 183 -14.93 0.07 -20.20
CA GLU A 183 -16.04 0.96 -19.84
C GLU A 183 -15.62 2.04 -18.85
N ALA A 184 -14.75 1.73 -17.90
CA ALA A 184 -14.43 2.60 -16.77
C ALA A 184 -12.94 2.54 -16.38
N ALA A 185 -12.05 2.74 -17.35
CA ALA A 185 -10.60 2.57 -17.17
C ALA A 185 -10.03 3.35 -15.98
N LEU A 186 -10.47 4.61 -15.77
CA LEU A 186 -10.03 5.44 -14.66
C LEU A 186 -10.42 4.84 -13.30
N LEU A 187 -11.69 4.41 -13.16
CA LEU A 187 -12.18 3.84 -11.90
C LEU A 187 -11.59 2.45 -11.66
N LYS A 188 -11.41 1.65 -12.72
CA LYS A 188 -10.72 0.36 -12.62
C LYS A 188 -9.27 0.55 -12.19
N GLY A 189 -8.55 1.50 -12.79
CA GLY A 189 -7.19 1.85 -12.38
C GLY A 189 -7.12 2.31 -10.91
N PHE A 190 -8.09 3.10 -10.46
CA PHE A 190 -8.16 3.55 -9.07
C PHE A 190 -8.28 2.35 -8.09
N THR A 191 -9.14 1.38 -8.38
CA THR A 191 -9.29 0.18 -7.53
C THR A 191 -8.10 -0.76 -7.64
N GLU A 192 -7.45 -0.86 -8.81
CA GLU A 192 -6.21 -1.64 -8.94
C GLU A 192 -5.06 -1.07 -8.09
N GLY A 193 -5.04 0.24 -7.89
CA GLY A 193 -4.05 0.87 -7.00
C GLY A 193 -4.16 0.41 -5.54
N TYR A 194 -5.31 -0.11 -5.08
CA TYR A 194 -5.45 -0.73 -3.74
C TYR A 194 -4.48 -1.90 -3.55
N ASN A 195 -4.27 -2.68 -4.61
CA ASN A 195 -3.47 -3.89 -4.57
C ASN A 195 -1.98 -3.63 -4.34
N THR A 196 -1.49 -2.39 -4.55
CA THR A 196 -0.12 -2.01 -4.16
C THR A 196 0.08 -1.99 -2.65
N MET A 197 -1.00 -1.77 -1.86
CA MET A 197 -1.01 -1.63 -0.40
C MET A 197 -0.35 -0.34 0.11
N ASP A 198 0.05 0.58 -0.77
CA ASP A 198 0.84 1.77 -0.43
C ASP A 198 0.10 2.74 0.49
N THR A 199 -1.21 2.94 0.28
CA THR A 199 -2.01 3.83 1.15
C THR A 199 -2.07 3.31 2.58
N ILE A 200 -2.22 1.99 2.76
CA ILE A 200 -2.24 1.36 4.08
C ILE A 200 -0.83 1.40 4.69
N ALA A 201 0.20 1.15 3.90
CA ALA A 201 1.60 1.26 4.32
C ALA A 201 1.96 2.70 4.75
N ALA A 202 1.41 3.72 4.07
CA ALA A 202 1.60 5.12 4.41
C ALA A 202 1.12 5.46 5.81
N LEU A 203 0.01 4.86 6.25
CA LEU A 203 -0.51 5.02 7.61
C LEU A 203 0.45 4.50 8.68
N ASN A 204 1.33 3.57 8.30
CA ASN A 204 2.42 3.07 9.13
C ASN A 204 3.68 3.94 8.99
N PHE A 205 4.11 4.25 7.76
CA PHE A 205 5.40 4.90 7.51
C PHE A 205 5.45 6.36 7.90
N GLY A 206 4.32 7.03 8.09
CA GLY A 206 4.30 8.43 8.53
C GLY A 206 5.07 8.69 9.81
N LEU A 207 5.00 7.77 10.79
CA LEU A 207 5.81 7.84 12.02
C LEU A 207 7.29 7.58 11.77
N VAL A 208 7.62 6.60 10.90
CA VAL A 208 9.00 6.26 10.55
C VAL A 208 9.72 7.48 9.96
N ILE A 209 9.06 8.19 9.03
CA ILE A 209 9.61 9.40 8.41
C ILE A 209 9.75 10.52 9.43
N SER A 210 8.76 10.75 10.28
CA SER A 210 8.84 11.76 11.34
C SER A 210 9.99 11.49 12.33
N ALA A 211 10.18 10.22 12.72
CA ALA A 211 11.29 9.80 13.56
C ALA A 211 12.64 9.98 12.85
N THR A 212 12.74 9.56 11.58
CA THR A 212 13.94 9.73 10.77
C THR A 212 14.33 11.19 10.63
N LEU A 213 13.39 12.10 10.36
CA LEU A 213 13.65 13.54 10.31
C LEU A 213 14.18 14.07 11.66
N GLY A 214 13.72 13.48 12.78
CA GLY A 214 14.24 13.76 14.12
C GLY A 214 15.73 13.41 14.27
N THR A 215 16.20 12.31 13.70
CA THR A 215 17.64 11.93 13.76
C THR A 215 18.54 12.88 12.98
N PHE A 216 17.99 13.63 12.00
CA PHE A 216 18.68 14.72 11.31
C PHE A 216 18.63 16.06 12.06
N GLY A 217 18.18 16.08 13.32
CA GLY A 217 18.15 17.27 14.18
C GLY A 217 16.94 18.17 14.01
N LEU A 218 15.91 17.75 13.25
CA LEU A 218 14.66 18.49 13.16
C LEU A 218 13.80 18.21 14.41
N THR A 219 13.66 19.21 15.29
CA THR A 219 12.87 19.11 16.55
C THR A 219 11.50 19.75 16.40
N GLU A 220 11.39 20.86 15.69
CA GLU A 220 10.16 21.62 15.53
C GLU A 220 9.12 20.87 14.67
N LYS A 221 7.88 20.79 15.15
CA LYS A 221 6.77 20.12 14.47
C LYS A 221 6.50 20.71 13.08
N LYS A 222 6.59 22.04 12.92
CA LYS A 222 6.40 22.74 11.65
C LYS A 222 7.44 22.35 10.61
N ASP A 223 8.72 22.29 11.01
CA ASP A 223 9.82 21.89 10.13
C ASP A 223 9.69 20.40 9.75
N LYS A 224 9.43 19.51 10.71
CA LYS A 224 9.16 18.08 10.43
C LYS A 224 8.06 17.92 9.40
N MET A 225 6.93 18.61 9.59
CA MET A 225 5.80 18.56 8.66
C MET A 225 6.19 19.00 7.25
N ARG A 226 6.87 20.15 7.13
CA ARG A 226 7.34 20.68 5.84
C ARG A 226 8.23 19.67 5.12
N TYR A 227 9.20 19.09 5.81
CA TYR A 227 10.12 18.13 5.21
C TYR A 227 9.48 16.75 4.96
N THR A 228 8.48 16.36 5.74
CA THR A 228 7.65 15.18 5.45
C THR A 228 6.89 15.36 4.13
N ILE A 229 6.25 16.52 3.92
CA ILE A 229 5.57 16.83 2.66
C ILE A 229 6.56 16.81 1.48
N LEU A 230 7.70 17.48 1.60
CA LEU A 230 8.69 17.52 0.54
C LEU A 230 9.26 16.13 0.23
N ALA A 231 9.57 15.34 1.24
CA ALA A 231 10.04 13.96 1.05
C ALA A 231 8.96 13.08 0.43
N GLY A 232 7.69 13.24 0.84
CA GLY A 232 6.55 12.53 0.27
C GLY A 232 6.33 12.86 -1.20
N VAL A 233 6.36 14.15 -1.56
CA VAL A 233 6.22 14.58 -2.97
C VAL A 233 7.36 14.03 -3.83
N LEU A 234 8.60 14.12 -3.39
CA LEU A 234 9.75 13.59 -4.13
C LEU A 234 9.67 12.06 -4.27
N ALA A 235 9.35 11.34 -3.20
CA ALA A 235 9.15 9.88 -3.25
C ALA A 235 7.99 9.50 -4.18
N GLY A 236 6.87 10.21 -4.10
CA GLY A 236 5.72 10.01 -4.97
C GLY A 236 6.02 10.30 -6.45
N THR A 237 6.86 11.31 -6.73
CA THR A 237 7.31 11.58 -8.11
C THR A 237 8.15 10.42 -8.65
N ILE A 238 9.08 9.89 -7.86
CA ILE A 238 9.87 8.70 -8.26
C ILE A 238 8.95 7.50 -8.50
N LEU A 239 7.98 7.25 -7.61
CA LEU A 239 6.98 6.18 -7.77
C LEU A 239 6.19 6.37 -9.07
N ALA A 240 5.67 7.58 -9.33
CA ALA A 240 4.88 7.86 -10.54
C ALA A 240 5.68 7.62 -11.82
N VAL A 241 6.94 8.02 -11.86
CA VAL A 241 7.84 7.76 -13.00
C VAL A 241 8.05 6.27 -13.20
N VAL A 242 8.36 5.53 -12.14
CA VAL A 242 8.58 4.07 -12.24
C VAL A 242 7.30 3.35 -12.66
N TYR A 243 6.14 3.74 -12.12
CA TYR A 243 4.85 3.15 -12.53
C TYR A 243 4.51 3.46 -13.99
N ALA A 244 4.79 4.67 -14.45
CA ALA A 244 4.61 5.02 -15.87
C ALA A 244 5.51 4.18 -16.78
N MET A 245 6.77 3.96 -16.41
CA MET A 245 7.69 3.08 -17.13
C MET A 245 7.17 1.64 -17.20
N LEU A 246 6.76 1.07 -16.07
CA LEU A 246 6.27 -0.31 -15.99
C LEU A 246 4.93 -0.48 -16.74
N SER A 247 4.00 0.46 -16.59
CA SER A 247 2.70 0.42 -17.29
C SER A 247 2.87 0.60 -18.79
N TYR A 248 3.79 1.46 -19.22
CA TYR A 248 4.12 1.62 -20.64
C TYR A 248 4.64 0.33 -21.25
N MET A 249 5.55 -0.37 -20.55
CA MET A 249 6.03 -1.68 -20.99
C MET A 249 4.89 -2.69 -21.10
N GLY A 250 3.99 -2.73 -20.11
CA GLY A 250 2.79 -3.56 -20.13
C GLY A 250 1.86 -3.22 -21.29
N MET A 251 1.59 -1.94 -21.54
CA MET A 251 0.77 -1.46 -22.66
C MET A 251 1.35 -1.90 -24.02
N CYS A 252 2.63 -1.65 -24.24
CA CYS A 252 3.30 -2.01 -25.48
C CYS A 252 3.40 -3.52 -25.71
N SER A 253 3.31 -4.33 -24.66
CA SER A 253 3.31 -5.80 -24.76
C SER A 253 1.91 -6.40 -24.91
N SER A 254 0.84 -5.61 -24.77
CA SER A 254 -0.54 -6.08 -24.73
C SER A 254 -1.01 -6.76 -26.04
N GLY A 255 -0.49 -6.36 -27.18
CA GLY A 255 -0.74 -6.98 -28.48
C GLY A 255 0.33 -8.00 -28.90
N VAL A 256 1.41 -8.15 -28.11
CA VAL A 256 2.48 -9.12 -28.38
C VAL A 256 2.21 -10.45 -27.66
N TYR A 257 1.73 -10.38 -26.43
CA TYR A 257 1.43 -11.55 -25.60
C TYR A 257 -0.03 -11.56 -25.16
N PRO A 258 -0.64 -12.74 -25.02
CA PRO A 258 -1.93 -12.86 -24.36
C PRO A 258 -1.83 -12.33 -22.92
N VAL A 259 -2.96 -11.83 -22.38
CA VAL A 259 -3.01 -11.39 -20.99
C VAL A 259 -2.62 -12.54 -20.08
N GLN A 260 -1.69 -12.24 -19.18
CA GLN A 260 -1.15 -13.20 -18.24
C GLN A 260 -2.04 -13.31 -16.99
N GLU A 261 -1.85 -14.34 -16.17
CA GLU A 261 -2.59 -14.53 -14.92
C GLU A 261 -2.36 -13.39 -13.92
N ASN A 262 -1.17 -12.80 -13.92
CA ASN A 262 -0.81 -11.66 -13.09
C ASN A 262 0.35 -10.86 -13.68
N GLY A 263 0.58 -9.66 -13.14
CA GLY A 263 1.59 -8.75 -13.68
C GLY A 263 3.04 -9.20 -13.50
N ALA A 264 3.29 -10.17 -12.67
CA ALA A 264 4.61 -10.72 -12.52
C ALA A 264 4.98 -11.59 -13.73
N TRP A 265 4.04 -12.38 -14.23
CA TRP A 265 4.17 -13.10 -15.49
C TRP A 265 4.29 -12.15 -16.69
N THR A 266 3.52 -11.05 -16.70
CA THR A 266 3.64 -9.98 -17.70
C THR A 266 5.07 -9.44 -17.74
N LEU A 267 5.62 -9.06 -16.59
CA LEU A 267 6.98 -8.53 -16.49
C LEU A 267 8.03 -9.57 -16.88
N ARG A 268 7.81 -10.84 -16.56
CA ARG A 268 8.68 -11.94 -16.99
C ARG A 268 8.71 -12.10 -18.52
N CYS A 269 7.55 -12.07 -19.19
CA CYS A 269 7.50 -12.13 -20.65
C CYS A 269 8.28 -10.98 -21.29
N ILE A 270 8.09 -9.75 -20.78
CA ILE A 270 8.80 -8.56 -21.23
C ILE A 270 10.32 -8.72 -21.05
N VAL A 271 10.75 -9.15 -19.87
CA VAL A 271 12.19 -9.32 -19.58
C VAL A 271 12.81 -10.43 -20.41
N TYR A 272 12.09 -11.53 -20.61
CA TYR A 272 12.56 -12.63 -21.47
C TYR A 272 12.71 -12.19 -22.94
N GLN A 273 11.78 -11.40 -23.46
CA GLN A 273 11.86 -10.83 -24.80
C GLN A 273 13.13 -9.99 -25.01
N VAL A 274 13.47 -9.17 -24.00
CA VAL A 274 14.58 -8.21 -24.11
C VAL A 274 15.94 -8.86 -23.87
N PHE A 275 16.03 -9.77 -22.89
CA PHE A 275 17.27 -10.32 -22.36
C PHE A 275 17.41 -11.85 -22.53
N GLY A 276 16.37 -12.53 -23.03
CA GLY A 276 16.36 -13.99 -23.07
C GLY A 276 16.49 -14.61 -21.68
N GLY A 277 17.16 -15.77 -21.60
CA GLY A 277 17.36 -16.47 -20.32
C GLY A 277 18.16 -15.71 -19.27
N THR A 278 19.06 -14.80 -19.67
CA THR A 278 19.84 -13.98 -18.72
C THR A 278 18.98 -12.95 -17.99
N GLY A 279 17.82 -12.61 -18.55
CA GLY A 279 16.85 -11.71 -17.92
C GLY A 279 16.31 -12.22 -16.58
N ALA A 280 16.34 -13.54 -16.34
CA ALA A 280 15.96 -14.11 -15.06
C ALA A 280 16.77 -13.56 -13.87
N VAL A 281 18.08 -13.40 -14.05
CA VAL A 281 18.97 -12.85 -13.02
C VAL A 281 18.65 -11.39 -12.74
N LEU A 282 18.39 -10.60 -13.79
CA LEU A 282 18.00 -9.21 -13.66
C LEU A 282 16.66 -9.09 -12.90
N LEU A 283 15.68 -9.91 -13.27
CA LEU A 283 14.38 -9.94 -12.64
C LEU A 283 14.47 -10.35 -11.17
N ALA A 284 15.25 -11.41 -10.88
CA ALA A 284 15.54 -11.85 -9.51
C ALA A 284 16.14 -10.74 -8.66
N ALA A 285 17.11 -10.00 -9.19
CA ALA A 285 17.74 -8.89 -8.49
C ALA A 285 16.75 -7.75 -8.22
N ILE A 286 15.95 -7.35 -9.22
CA ILE A 286 14.94 -6.29 -9.08
C ILE A 286 13.91 -6.67 -8.00
N PHE A 287 13.30 -7.86 -8.11
CA PHE A 287 12.28 -8.31 -7.16
C PHE A 287 12.84 -8.46 -5.75
N THR A 288 14.03 -9.08 -5.62
CA THR A 288 14.64 -9.30 -4.31
C THR A 288 14.97 -7.97 -3.62
N LEU A 289 15.59 -7.02 -4.34
CA LEU A 289 15.92 -5.71 -3.78
C LEU A 289 14.68 -4.91 -3.38
N ALA A 290 13.67 -4.82 -4.24
CA ALA A 290 12.44 -4.11 -3.97
C ALA A 290 11.70 -4.72 -2.76
N CYS A 291 11.54 -6.04 -2.76
CA CYS A 291 10.80 -6.73 -1.71
C CYS A 291 11.54 -6.72 -0.37
N LEU A 292 12.88 -6.87 -0.39
CA LEU A 292 13.69 -6.85 0.83
C LEU A 292 13.65 -5.48 1.52
N THR A 293 13.73 -4.38 0.75
CA THR A 293 13.70 -3.02 1.33
C THR A 293 12.38 -2.73 2.03
N THR A 294 11.25 -3.05 1.37
CA THR A 294 9.92 -2.88 1.96
C THR A 294 9.71 -3.81 3.14
N CYS A 295 10.10 -5.09 3.03
CA CYS A 295 10.00 -6.07 4.11
C CYS A 295 10.72 -5.59 5.38
N VAL A 296 11.97 -5.14 5.26
CA VAL A 296 12.76 -4.61 6.37
C VAL A 296 12.09 -3.37 6.99
N GLY A 297 11.58 -2.47 6.16
CA GLY A 297 10.85 -1.29 6.62
C GLY A 297 9.59 -1.65 7.44
N LEU A 298 8.80 -2.60 6.94
CA LEU A 298 7.59 -3.08 7.62
C LEU A 298 7.92 -3.79 8.93
N ILE A 299 8.86 -4.76 8.93
CA ILE A 299 9.26 -5.47 10.15
C ILE A 299 9.70 -4.47 11.24
N ASN A 300 10.55 -3.50 10.90
CA ASN A 300 11.03 -2.50 11.86
C ASN A 300 9.90 -1.66 12.43
N SER A 301 9.06 -1.10 11.56
CA SER A 301 7.97 -0.21 11.96
C SER A 301 6.94 -0.91 12.85
N ILE A 302 6.54 -2.13 12.46
CA ILE A 302 5.56 -2.92 13.17
C ILE A 302 6.11 -3.39 14.52
N SER A 303 7.37 -3.85 14.55
CA SER A 303 8.04 -4.26 15.80
C SER A 303 8.17 -3.09 16.78
N GLN A 304 8.45 -1.90 16.27
CA GLN A 304 8.50 -0.68 17.08
C GLN A 304 7.14 -0.36 17.68
N TYR A 305 6.06 -0.39 16.89
CA TYR A 305 4.70 -0.16 17.38
C TYR A 305 4.29 -1.16 18.43
N PHE A 306 4.43 -2.47 18.16
CA PHE A 306 4.04 -3.50 19.13
C PHE A 306 4.88 -3.48 20.39
N SER A 307 6.13 -3.07 20.35
CA SER A 307 6.96 -2.89 21.57
C SER A 307 6.46 -1.74 22.45
N THR A 308 5.80 -0.72 21.87
CA THR A 308 5.15 0.34 22.66
C THR A 308 3.82 -0.11 23.25
N LEU A 309 3.07 -0.94 22.52
CA LEU A 309 1.78 -1.46 22.93
C LEU A 309 1.94 -2.54 24.02
N PHE A 310 2.87 -3.47 23.85
CA PHE A 310 3.16 -4.57 24.76
C PHE A 310 4.53 -4.37 25.43
N ARG A 311 4.60 -3.49 26.41
CA ARG A 311 5.85 -3.07 27.07
C ARG A 311 6.70 -4.19 27.67
N LYS A 312 6.11 -5.38 27.90
CA LYS A 312 6.81 -6.57 28.42
C LYS A 312 7.65 -7.28 27.37
N ILE A 313 7.40 -7.03 26.08
CA ILE A 313 8.07 -7.70 24.97
C ILE A 313 8.98 -6.68 24.28
N SER A 314 10.28 -7.01 24.19
CA SER A 314 11.26 -6.12 23.62
C SER A 314 11.08 -5.96 22.10
N TYR A 315 11.60 -4.87 21.52
CA TYR A 315 11.65 -4.64 20.08
C TYR A 315 12.26 -5.85 19.34
N ARG A 316 13.40 -6.39 19.83
CA ARG A 316 14.06 -7.54 19.21
C ARG A 316 13.18 -8.79 19.21
N ALA A 317 12.46 -9.06 20.31
CA ALA A 317 11.54 -10.18 20.38
C ALA A 317 10.40 -10.03 19.35
N TRP A 318 9.84 -8.82 19.17
CA TRP A 318 8.86 -8.56 18.13
C TRP A 318 9.40 -8.74 16.72
N VAL A 319 10.65 -8.35 16.45
CA VAL A 319 11.31 -8.63 15.16
C VAL A 319 11.35 -10.13 14.89
N TYR A 320 11.75 -10.95 15.86
CA TYR A 320 11.73 -12.41 15.70
C TYR A 320 10.32 -12.97 15.48
N ILE A 321 9.33 -12.55 16.28
CA ILE A 321 7.94 -13.02 16.19
C ILE A 321 7.35 -12.69 14.81
N ILE A 322 7.47 -11.44 14.36
CA ILE A 322 6.91 -10.98 13.09
C ILE A 322 7.59 -11.70 11.92
N THR A 323 8.91 -11.82 11.95
CA THR A 323 9.67 -12.49 10.89
C THR A 323 9.30 -13.96 10.79
N PHE A 324 9.23 -14.68 11.94
CA PHE A 324 8.88 -16.08 11.98
C PHE A 324 7.44 -16.34 11.51
N PHE A 325 6.48 -15.53 11.97
CA PHE A 325 5.09 -15.68 11.53
C PHE A 325 4.95 -15.38 10.03
N SER A 326 5.64 -14.34 9.53
CA SER A 326 5.66 -14.02 8.10
C SER A 326 6.28 -15.13 7.25
N PHE A 327 7.31 -15.80 7.75
CA PHE A 327 7.89 -16.98 7.11
C PHE A 327 6.87 -18.12 6.99
N LEU A 328 6.10 -18.40 8.06
CA LEU A 328 5.06 -19.43 8.01
C LEU A 328 3.98 -19.09 6.97
N VAL A 329 3.46 -17.88 7.01
CA VAL A 329 2.41 -17.44 6.08
C VAL A 329 2.92 -17.39 4.62
N CYS A 330 4.18 -17.01 4.40
CA CYS A 330 4.78 -16.99 3.07
C CYS A 330 4.73 -18.37 2.38
N ASN A 331 4.88 -19.44 3.14
CA ASN A 331 4.87 -20.81 2.64
C ASN A 331 3.47 -21.34 2.25
N LEU A 332 2.41 -20.54 2.42
CA LEU A 332 1.09 -20.84 1.84
C LEU A 332 1.06 -20.62 0.31
N GLY A 333 2.07 -19.95 -0.24
CA GLY A 333 2.14 -19.60 -1.66
C GLY A 333 1.43 -18.28 -2.01
N LEU A 334 1.86 -17.67 -3.12
CA LEU A 334 1.39 -16.35 -3.54
C LEU A 334 -0.12 -16.32 -3.83
N SER A 335 -0.64 -17.32 -4.54
CA SER A 335 -2.06 -17.38 -4.92
C SER A 335 -2.98 -17.39 -3.69
N MET A 336 -2.64 -18.18 -2.65
CA MET A 336 -3.39 -18.21 -1.39
C MET A 336 -3.30 -16.86 -0.66
N ILE A 337 -2.11 -16.27 -0.60
CA ILE A 337 -1.92 -14.95 0.03
C ILE A 337 -2.78 -13.90 -0.70
N LEU A 338 -2.80 -13.89 -2.03
CA LEU A 338 -3.59 -12.93 -2.81
C LEU A 338 -5.10 -13.14 -2.62
N SER A 339 -5.58 -14.39 -2.61
CA SER A 339 -7.01 -14.70 -2.41
C SER A 339 -7.54 -14.22 -1.06
N ILE A 340 -6.70 -14.23 -0.01
CA ILE A 340 -7.05 -13.71 1.32
C ILE A 340 -6.88 -12.18 1.37
N SER A 341 -5.85 -11.66 0.67
CA SER A 341 -5.51 -10.24 0.71
C SER A 341 -6.58 -9.35 0.09
N ILE A 342 -7.10 -9.72 -1.08
CA ILE A 342 -8.00 -8.87 -1.85
C ILE A 342 -9.27 -8.49 -1.08
N PRO A 343 -10.03 -9.44 -0.47
CA PRO A 343 -11.21 -9.08 0.33
C PRO A 343 -10.87 -8.22 1.55
N ILE A 344 -9.76 -8.52 2.23
CA ILE A 344 -9.32 -7.72 3.39
C ILE A 344 -8.99 -6.28 2.96
N LEU A 345 -8.29 -6.11 1.85
CA LEU A 345 -7.98 -4.78 1.32
C LEU A 345 -9.25 -4.03 0.92
N ASN A 346 -10.19 -4.67 0.24
CA ASN A 346 -11.47 -4.08 -0.12
C ASN A 346 -12.28 -3.59 1.10
N ALA A 347 -12.14 -4.26 2.26
CA ALA A 347 -12.75 -3.81 3.50
C ALA A 347 -12.04 -2.62 4.14
N ILE A 348 -10.69 -2.61 4.13
CA ILE A 348 -9.88 -1.65 4.89
C ILE A 348 -9.62 -0.34 4.11
N TYR A 349 -9.46 -0.42 2.78
CA TYR A 349 -9.08 0.73 1.96
C TYR A 349 -10.07 1.89 2.01
N PRO A 350 -11.39 1.68 1.84
CA PRO A 350 -12.36 2.77 1.93
C PRO A 350 -12.30 3.51 3.27
N VAL A 351 -12.17 2.76 4.36
CA VAL A 351 -12.04 3.32 5.72
C VAL A 351 -10.76 4.15 5.84
N SER A 352 -9.64 3.65 5.30
CA SER A 352 -8.35 4.34 5.29
C SER A 352 -8.42 5.64 4.49
N ILE A 353 -9.03 5.62 3.30
CA ILE A 353 -9.20 6.79 2.44
C ILE A 353 -10.03 7.86 3.15
N VAL A 354 -11.18 7.48 3.70
CA VAL A 354 -12.06 8.40 4.44
C VAL A 354 -11.34 9.00 5.64
N LEU A 355 -10.60 8.20 6.40
CA LEU A 355 -9.84 8.66 7.56
C LEU A 355 -8.73 9.66 7.16
N ILE A 356 -8.04 9.42 6.03
CA ILE A 356 -7.05 10.34 5.47
C ILE A 356 -7.72 11.66 5.06
N LEU A 357 -8.83 11.61 4.31
CA LEU A 357 -9.53 12.80 3.83
C LEU A 357 -10.09 13.64 4.98
N LEU A 358 -10.70 13.00 5.98
CA LEU A 358 -11.16 13.68 7.20
C LEU A 358 -9.99 14.29 7.98
N GLY A 359 -8.85 13.59 8.05
CA GLY A 359 -7.64 14.07 8.72
C GLY A 359 -7.00 15.27 8.02
N LEU A 360 -6.99 15.29 6.68
CA LEU A 360 -6.53 16.45 5.88
C LEU A 360 -7.40 17.66 6.12
N SER A 361 -8.71 17.46 6.11
CA SER A 361 -9.73 18.50 6.29
C SER A 361 -10.14 18.70 7.76
N HIS A 362 -9.34 18.24 8.72
CA HIS A 362 -9.65 18.25 10.16
C HIS A 362 -10.14 19.62 10.66
N ASP A 363 -9.55 20.70 10.16
CA ASP A 363 -9.91 22.07 10.60
C ASP A 363 -11.35 22.43 10.23
N LEU A 364 -11.94 21.84 9.16
CA LEU A 364 -13.33 22.05 8.76
C LEU A 364 -14.33 21.35 9.73
N TRP A 365 -13.88 20.31 10.41
CA TRP A 365 -14.72 19.48 11.29
C TRP A 365 -14.58 19.85 12.77
N LYS A 366 -13.75 20.84 13.10
CA LYS A 366 -13.60 21.33 14.47
C LYS A 366 -14.96 21.74 15.03
N GLY A 367 -15.33 21.12 16.17
CA GLY A 367 -16.63 21.35 16.81
C GLY A 367 -17.78 20.47 16.31
N ASN A 368 -17.56 19.58 15.31
CA ASN A 368 -18.49 18.52 14.95
C ASN A 368 -17.95 17.16 15.44
N ARG A 369 -18.39 16.75 16.62
CA ARG A 369 -17.93 15.50 17.27
C ARG A 369 -18.40 14.23 16.55
N PHE A 370 -19.40 14.32 15.67
CA PHE A 370 -19.97 13.21 14.93
C PHE A 370 -19.33 12.99 13.56
N ALA A 371 -18.58 13.97 13.03
CA ALA A 371 -18.03 13.89 11.67
C ALA A 371 -17.19 12.63 11.44
N TYR A 372 -16.21 12.36 12.30
CA TYR A 372 -15.38 11.17 12.18
C TYR A 372 -16.14 9.87 12.48
N PRO A 373 -16.82 9.72 13.65
CA PRO A 373 -17.46 8.44 13.99
C PRO A 373 -18.52 8.00 12.98
N MET A 374 -19.43 8.91 12.58
CA MET A 374 -20.52 8.55 11.68
C MET A 374 -19.99 8.22 10.27
N THR A 375 -19.13 9.05 9.73
CA THR A 375 -18.59 8.85 8.38
C THR A 375 -17.79 7.55 8.29
N VAL A 376 -16.91 7.31 9.25
CA VAL A 376 -16.10 6.09 9.28
C VAL A 376 -16.94 4.84 9.53
N ALA A 377 -17.93 4.89 10.44
CA ALA A 377 -18.82 3.75 10.70
C ALA A 377 -19.67 3.37 9.48
N GLY A 378 -20.25 4.37 8.79
CA GLY A 378 -21.02 4.12 7.57
C GLY A 378 -20.15 3.56 6.44
N THR A 379 -18.97 4.11 6.25
CA THR A 379 -17.99 3.59 5.28
C THR A 379 -17.60 2.16 5.60
N ALA A 380 -17.25 1.87 6.85
CA ALA A 380 -16.86 0.52 7.29
C ALA A 380 -17.96 -0.51 7.09
N ALA A 381 -19.22 -0.15 7.40
CA ALA A 381 -20.36 -1.04 7.21
C ALA A 381 -20.51 -1.47 5.75
N VAL A 382 -20.41 -0.52 4.80
CA VAL A 382 -20.54 -0.82 3.37
C VAL A 382 -19.31 -1.56 2.85
N SER A 383 -18.09 -1.15 3.19
CA SER A 383 -16.88 -1.78 2.68
C SER A 383 -16.68 -3.20 3.21
N ILE A 384 -17.03 -3.46 4.48
CA ILE A 384 -17.00 -4.82 5.04
C ILE A 384 -18.04 -5.70 4.37
N ALA A 385 -19.27 -5.20 4.20
CA ALA A 385 -20.33 -5.97 3.54
C ALA A 385 -19.97 -6.27 2.07
N PHE A 386 -19.39 -5.30 1.34
CA PHE A 386 -18.86 -5.51 -0.01
C PHE A 386 -17.79 -6.62 -0.04
N ALA A 387 -16.81 -6.55 0.85
CA ALA A 387 -15.73 -7.53 0.95
C ALA A 387 -16.24 -8.95 1.32
N LEU A 388 -17.25 -9.05 2.17
CA LEU A 388 -17.89 -10.32 2.49
C LEU A 388 -18.64 -10.91 1.29
N GLY A 389 -19.30 -10.06 0.48
CA GLY A 389 -19.93 -10.47 -0.77
C GLY A 389 -18.91 -10.97 -1.80
N ASP A 390 -17.81 -10.26 -1.97
CA ASP A 390 -16.69 -10.66 -2.84
C ASP A 390 -16.05 -11.98 -2.39
N ALA A 391 -16.04 -12.25 -1.09
CA ALA A 391 -15.58 -13.52 -0.51
C ALA A 391 -16.60 -14.67 -0.66
N GLY A 392 -17.74 -14.42 -1.34
CA GLY A 392 -18.76 -15.45 -1.64
C GLY A 392 -19.76 -15.69 -0.51
N LEU A 393 -19.80 -14.85 0.53
CA LEU A 393 -20.79 -14.99 1.60
C LEU A 393 -22.17 -14.43 1.17
N PRO A 394 -23.27 -15.18 1.39
CA PRO A 394 -24.60 -14.75 1.01
C PRO A 394 -25.06 -13.58 1.90
N LEU A 395 -25.21 -12.39 1.31
CA LEU A 395 -25.62 -11.19 2.05
C LEU A 395 -27.15 -11.00 2.13
N GLY A 396 -27.94 -11.83 1.46
CA GLY A 396 -29.41 -11.76 1.50
C GLY A 396 -29.96 -10.36 1.15
N VAL A 397 -30.85 -9.84 2.00
CA VAL A 397 -31.46 -8.51 1.83
C VAL A 397 -30.42 -7.38 1.85
N LEU A 398 -29.36 -7.52 2.66
CA LEU A 398 -28.28 -6.54 2.71
C LEU A 398 -27.56 -6.42 1.34
N GLY A 399 -27.34 -7.54 0.65
CA GLY A 399 -26.79 -7.55 -0.71
C GLY A 399 -27.66 -6.76 -1.69
N GLN A 400 -28.99 -6.94 -1.65
CA GLN A 400 -29.91 -6.20 -2.52
C GLN A 400 -29.86 -4.69 -2.25
N LEU A 401 -29.81 -4.27 -0.98
CA LEU A 401 -29.66 -2.86 -0.60
C LEU A 401 -28.33 -2.28 -1.08
N LEU A 402 -27.23 -3.03 -0.97
CA LEU A 402 -25.93 -2.60 -1.44
C LEU A 402 -25.90 -2.44 -2.97
N HIS A 403 -26.52 -3.38 -3.71
CA HIS A 403 -26.61 -3.29 -5.18
C HIS A 403 -27.42 -2.08 -5.66
N SER A 404 -28.31 -1.51 -4.84
CA SER A 404 -29.06 -0.29 -5.16
C SER A 404 -28.23 1.00 -4.96
N LEU A 405 -27.07 0.92 -4.30
CA LEU A 405 -26.22 2.08 -4.10
C LEU A 405 -25.62 2.56 -5.43
N PRO A 406 -25.59 3.87 -5.69
CA PRO A 406 -24.88 4.43 -6.81
C PRO A 406 -23.40 3.99 -6.80
N LEU A 407 -22.84 3.74 -7.97
CA LEU A 407 -21.46 3.32 -8.15
C LEU A 407 -21.05 1.97 -7.50
N TYR A 408 -22.02 1.20 -6.96
CA TYR A 408 -21.73 -0.09 -6.32
C TYR A 408 -21.02 -1.06 -7.26
N ARG A 409 -21.51 -1.19 -8.52
CA ARG A 409 -20.90 -2.07 -9.55
C ARG A 409 -19.46 -1.71 -9.90
N LEU A 410 -19.05 -0.48 -9.63
CA LEU A 410 -17.69 0.02 -9.86
C LEU A 410 -16.82 -0.06 -8.60
N GLY A 411 -17.33 -0.62 -7.48
CA GLY A 411 -16.60 -0.70 -6.21
C GLY A 411 -16.63 0.59 -5.38
N PHE A 412 -17.42 1.60 -5.76
CA PHE A 412 -17.47 2.92 -5.10
C PHE A 412 -18.75 3.19 -4.33
N GLY A 413 -19.58 2.19 -4.04
CA GLY A 413 -20.81 2.36 -3.26
C GLY A 413 -20.60 3.00 -1.89
N TRP A 414 -19.43 2.79 -1.28
CA TRP A 414 -19.06 3.39 -0.01
C TRP A 414 -18.92 4.93 -0.06
N VAL A 415 -18.61 5.52 -1.23
CA VAL A 415 -18.43 6.98 -1.38
C VAL A 415 -19.74 7.72 -1.09
N CYS A 416 -20.85 7.24 -1.66
CA CYS A 416 -22.17 7.83 -1.45
C CYS A 416 -22.58 7.76 0.03
N VAL A 417 -22.29 6.63 0.69
CA VAL A 417 -22.61 6.46 2.12
C VAL A 417 -21.71 7.33 2.98
N ALA A 418 -20.41 7.42 2.69
CA ALA A 418 -19.49 8.31 3.40
C ALA A 418 -19.94 9.77 3.32
N ALA A 419 -20.28 10.25 2.12
CA ALA A 419 -20.78 11.61 1.93
C ALA A 419 -22.11 11.86 2.67
N GLY A 420 -23.07 10.92 2.58
CA GLY A 420 -24.35 11.00 3.28
C GLY A 420 -24.18 11.03 4.81
N MET A 421 -23.34 10.16 5.36
CA MET A 421 -23.06 10.11 6.80
C MET A 421 -22.33 11.37 7.29
N LEU A 422 -21.46 11.94 6.48
CA LEU A 422 -20.80 13.21 6.79
C LEU A 422 -21.84 14.34 6.85
N LEU A 423 -22.75 14.42 5.87
CA LEU A 423 -23.84 15.41 5.89
C LEU A 423 -24.77 15.22 7.11
N LEU A 424 -25.17 13.98 7.39
CA LEU A 424 -25.99 13.68 8.56
C LEU A 424 -25.32 14.04 9.89
N SER A 425 -23.99 13.98 9.95
CA SER A 425 -23.22 14.38 11.13
C SER A 425 -23.44 15.85 11.53
N PHE A 426 -23.66 16.75 10.57
CA PHE A 426 -23.96 18.16 10.86
C PHE A 426 -25.35 18.31 11.49
N GLY A 427 -26.35 17.57 10.99
CA GLY A 427 -27.68 17.54 11.58
C GLY A 427 -27.65 17.02 13.01
N ALA A 428 -26.97 15.89 13.25
CA ALA A 428 -26.81 15.31 14.58
C ALA A 428 -26.10 16.28 15.55
N ASN A 429 -25.06 16.97 15.08
CA ASN A 429 -24.33 17.93 15.89
C ASN A 429 -25.18 19.19 16.22
N ALA A 430 -25.99 19.65 15.26
CA ALA A 430 -26.92 20.77 15.46
C ALA A 430 -28.03 20.44 16.47
N LEU A 431 -28.59 19.24 16.38
CA LEU A 431 -29.62 18.76 17.34
C LEU A 431 -29.05 18.69 18.76
N LEU A 432 -27.84 18.16 18.91
CA LEU A 432 -27.20 18.08 20.23
C LEU A 432 -26.94 19.45 20.84
N ARG A 433 -26.44 20.41 20.01
CA ARG A 433 -26.22 21.80 20.50
C ARG A 433 -27.52 22.45 20.96
N ARG A 434 -28.64 22.20 20.25
CA ARG A 434 -29.97 22.70 20.65
C ARG A 434 -30.44 22.06 21.96
N ALA A 435 -30.21 20.74 22.15
CA ALA A 435 -30.58 20.04 23.37
C ALA A 435 -29.81 20.62 24.58
N HIS A 436 -28.49 20.81 24.47
CA HIS A 436 -27.73 21.44 25.58
C HIS A 436 -28.16 22.89 25.85
N ALA A 437 -28.43 23.71 24.84
CA ALA A 437 -28.93 25.06 25.03
C ALA A 437 -30.31 25.07 25.71
N ALA A 438 -31.17 24.09 25.45
CA ALA A 438 -32.47 23.95 26.12
C ALA A 438 -32.30 23.53 27.59
N GLU A 439 -31.37 22.63 27.89
CA GLU A 439 -31.05 22.23 29.28
C GLU A 439 -30.49 23.41 30.13
N GLU A 440 -29.62 24.23 29.52
CA GLU A 440 -29.09 25.44 30.21
C GLU A 440 -30.18 26.48 30.48
N CYS A 441 -31.19 26.63 29.60
CA CYS A 441 -32.33 27.50 29.81
C CYS A 441 -33.30 27.03 30.90
N VAL A 442 -33.37 25.72 31.18
CA VAL A 442 -34.26 25.13 32.20
C VAL A 442 -33.59 25.18 33.59
N THR A 443 -32.28 25.30 33.65
CA THR A 443 -31.48 25.33 34.89
C THR A 443 -31.17 26.74 35.38
N GLN A 444 -31.52 27.78 34.62
CA GLN A 444 -31.57 29.19 35.02
C GLN A 444 -33.00 29.60 35.41
#